data_22a4c860a9ae1834fb82c02234e0ce4d
#
_entry.id   22a4c860a9ae1834fb82c02234e0ce4d
#
_cell.length_a   1.000
_cell.length_b   1.000
_cell.length_c   1.000
_cell.angle_alpha   90.00
_cell.angle_beta   90.00
_cell.angle_gamma   90.00
#
_symmetry.space_group_name_H-M   'P 1'
#
loop_
_entity.id
_entity.type
_entity.pdbx_description
1 polymer ?
#
loop_
_entity_poly.entity_id
_entity_poly.type
_entity_poly.pdbx_seq_one_letter_code
_entity_poly.pdbx_strand_id
1 'polypeptide(L)' 'MKIEYFPETDSLYIELNDRPGTDTREIEAGIVLDLDDQGRAVGLDIDQASKHLNLNTLSLKHVPFVTNEVS' A
#
# COMPACT_ATOMS: atom_id res chain seq x y z
N MET A 1 7.62 -0.91 6.85
CA MET A 1 6.33 -0.79 6.13
C MET A 1 5.77 0.61 6.34
N LYS A 2 5.19 1.18 5.32
CA LYS A 2 4.61 2.51 5.39
C LYS A 2 3.26 2.51 4.67
N ILE A 3 2.26 3.20 5.25
CA ILE A 3 0.96 3.39 4.61
C ILE A 3 0.76 4.88 4.44
N GLU A 4 0.47 5.30 3.21
CA GLU A 4 0.28 6.72 2.91
C GLU A 4 -0.96 6.90 2.05
N TYR A 5 -1.81 7.87 2.43
CA TYR A 5 -3.02 8.20 1.70
C TYR A 5 -2.89 9.58 1.08
N PHE A 6 -3.33 9.70 -0.16
CA PHE A 6 -3.28 10.94 -0.93
C PHE A 6 -4.71 11.40 -1.20
N PRO A 7 -5.23 12.36 -0.42
CA PRO A 7 -6.64 12.76 -0.53
C PRO A 7 -6.99 13.41 -1.86
N GLU A 8 -6.03 14.08 -2.51
CA GLU A 8 -6.32 14.74 -3.79
C GLU A 8 -6.71 13.76 -4.88
N THR A 9 -6.19 12.55 -4.83
CA THR A 9 -6.45 11.53 -5.85
C THR A 9 -7.21 10.33 -5.30
N ASP A 10 -7.51 10.31 -4.01
CA ASP A 10 -8.12 9.15 -3.34
C ASP A 10 -7.29 7.90 -3.59
N SER A 11 -5.98 8.01 -3.40
CA SER A 11 -5.04 6.91 -3.61
C SER A 11 -4.40 6.50 -2.30
N LEU A 12 -4.22 5.20 -2.11
CA LEU A 12 -3.52 4.66 -0.95
C LEU A 12 -2.32 3.85 -1.43
N TYR A 13 -1.16 4.08 -0.84
CA TYR A 13 0.04 3.31 -1.12
C TYR A 13 0.51 2.61 0.14
N ILE A 14 0.78 1.31 0.02
CA ILE A 14 1.35 0.51 1.10
C ILE A 14 2.75 0.07 0.66
N GLU A 15 3.76 0.62 1.31
CA GLU A 15 5.14 0.22 1.07
C GLU A 15 5.44 -0.97 1.99
N LEU A 16 5.71 -2.12 1.39
CA LEU A 16 5.94 -3.36 2.15
C LEU A 16 7.38 -3.48 2.64
N ASN A 17 8.31 -2.95 1.84
CA ASN A 17 9.73 -2.89 2.19
C ASN A 17 10.39 -1.79 1.36
N ASP A 18 11.69 -1.57 1.57
CA ASP A 18 12.42 -0.45 0.95
C ASP A 18 13.18 -0.82 -0.32
N ARG A 19 12.94 -2.02 -0.87
CA ARG A 19 13.57 -2.37 -2.16
C ARG A 19 12.92 -1.57 -3.29
N PRO A 20 13.70 -1.19 -4.32
CA PRO A 20 13.13 -0.45 -5.43
C PRO A 20 12.16 -1.30 -6.25
N GLY A 21 11.05 -0.70 -6.68
CA GLY A 21 10.14 -1.34 -7.60
C GLY A 21 10.62 -1.16 -9.03
N THR A 22 10.63 -2.23 -9.79
CA THR A 22 11.09 -2.21 -11.19
C THR A 22 10.01 -2.69 -12.15
N ASP A 23 8.93 -3.26 -11.65
CA ASP A 23 7.85 -3.78 -12.47
C ASP A 23 6.54 -3.65 -11.71
N THR A 24 5.42 -3.79 -12.42
CA THR A 24 4.10 -3.71 -11.82
C THR A 24 3.22 -4.81 -12.36
N ARG A 25 2.23 -5.20 -11.55
CA ARG A 25 1.20 -6.14 -11.97
C ARG A 25 -0.15 -5.65 -11.45
N GLU A 26 -1.09 -5.45 -12.36
CA GLU A 26 -2.46 -5.13 -11.96
C GLU A 26 -3.14 -6.41 -11.46
N ILE A 27 -3.63 -6.38 -10.22
CA ILE A 27 -4.31 -7.52 -9.61
C ILE A 27 -5.80 -7.47 -9.91
N GLU A 28 -6.36 -6.29 -9.84
CA GLU A 28 -7.72 -5.99 -10.28
C GLU A 28 -7.76 -4.51 -10.65
N ALA A 29 -8.84 -4.08 -11.28
CA ALA A 29 -8.94 -2.69 -11.72
C ALA A 29 -8.71 -1.74 -10.54
N GLY A 30 -7.68 -0.90 -10.65
CA GLY A 30 -7.34 0.07 -9.62
C GLY A 30 -6.42 -0.44 -8.53
N ILE A 31 -6.03 -1.72 -8.54
CA ILE A 31 -5.11 -2.26 -7.53
C ILE A 31 -3.90 -2.85 -8.24
N VAL A 32 -2.73 -2.24 -8.01
CA VAL A 32 -1.49 -2.57 -8.71
C VAL A 32 -0.44 -2.98 -7.69
N LEU A 33 0.19 -4.12 -7.95
CA LEU A 33 1.28 -4.63 -7.12
C LEU A 33 2.60 -4.20 -7.74
N ASP A 34 3.47 -3.55 -6.93
CA ASP A 34 4.82 -3.21 -7.33
C ASP A 34 5.76 -4.36 -7.01
N LEU A 35 6.61 -4.71 -7.95
CA LEU A 35 7.51 -5.85 -7.84
C LEU A 35 8.96 -5.39 -7.98
N ASP A 36 9.88 -6.06 -7.30
CA ASP A 36 11.31 -5.84 -7.50
C ASP A 36 11.81 -6.62 -8.73
N ASP A 37 13.12 -6.56 -8.98
CA ASP A 37 13.74 -7.19 -10.14
C ASP A 37 13.71 -8.72 -10.07
N GLN A 38 13.32 -9.29 -8.95
CA GLN A 38 13.19 -10.74 -8.78
C GLN A 38 11.72 -11.17 -8.71
N GLY A 39 10.79 -10.26 -9.01
CA GLY A 39 9.38 -10.56 -9.00
C GLY A 39 8.74 -10.64 -7.63
N ARG A 40 9.39 -10.09 -6.61
CA ARG A 40 8.84 -10.08 -5.25
C ARG A 40 8.12 -8.75 -4.99
N ALA A 41 7.06 -8.81 -4.18
CA ALA A 41 6.25 -7.64 -3.87
C ALA A 41 7.01 -6.64 -3.01
N VAL A 42 6.99 -5.37 -3.41
CA VAL A 42 7.58 -4.28 -2.64
C VAL A 42 6.57 -3.22 -2.24
N GLY A 43 5.44 -3.15 -2.91
CA GLY A 43 4.41 -2.18 -2.58
C GLY A 43 3.07 -2.52 -3.19
N LEU A 44 2.04 -1.84 -2.72
CA LEU A 44 0.68 -2.01 -3.22
C LEU A 44 0.08 -0.63 -3.42
N ASP A 45 -0.41 -0.36 -4.62
CA ASP A 45 -0.97 0.93 -5.03
C ASP A 45 -2.45 0.76 -5.28
N ILE A 46 -3.28 1.50 -4.55
CA ILE A 46 -4.74 1.35 -4.63
C ILE A 46 -5.31 2.69 -5.09
N ASP A 47 -5.79 2.72 -6.32
CA ASP A 47 -6.45 3.88 -6.89
C ASP A 47 -7.92 3.88 -6.49
N GLN A 48 -8.52 5.05 -6.33
CA GLN A 48 -9.90 5.20 -5.84
C GLN A 48 -10.11 4.35 -4.59
N ALA A 49 -9.23 4.55 -3.60
CA ALA A 49 -9.14 3.69 -2.43
C ALA A 49 -10.45 3.62 -1.66
N SER A 50 -11.21 4.70 -1.61
CA SER A 50 -12.50 4.73 -0.90
C SER A 50 -13.53 3.75 -1.49
N LYS A 51 -13.34 3.35 -2.77
CA LYS A 51 -14.23 2.39 -3.42
C LYS A 51 -13.83 0.95 -3.15
N HIS A 52 -12.59 0.73 -2.73
CA HIS A 52 -12.07 -0.62 -2.47
C HIS A 52 -11.98 -0.91 -0.98
N LEU A 53 -11.79 0.12 -0.16
CA LEU A 53 -11.44 -0.03 1.25
C LEU A 53 -12.37 0.79 2.11
N ASN A 54 -12.59 0.33 3.36
CA ASN A 54 -13.20 1.15 4.37
C ASN A 54 -12.11 2.01 5.01
N LEU A 55 -12.01 3.27 4.58
CA LEU A 55 -10.99 4.19 5.06
C LEU A 55 -11.34 4.83 6.40
N ASN A 56 -12.51 4.55 6.96
CA ASN A 56 -12.95 5.15 8.22
C ASN A 56 -12.38 4.42 9.44
N THR A 57 -11.98 3.17 9.27
CA THR A 57 -11.50 2.36 10.39
C THR A 57 -10.25 1.59 10.00
N LEU A 58 -9.35 1.41 10.98
CA LEU A 58 -8.19 0.54 10.85
C LEU A 58 -8.09 -0.28 12.12
N SER A 59 -7.98 -1.59 12.00
CA SER A 59 -7.79 -2.46 13.14
C SER A 59 -6.48 -3.22 12.98
N LEU A 60 -5.62 -3.10 13.97
CA LEU A 60 -4.35 -3.81 14.03
C LEU A 60 -4.38 -4.69 15.27
N LYS A 61 -4.22 -6.00 15.09
CA LYS A 61 -4.28 -6.96 16.19
C LYS A 61 -3.02 -7.81 16.20
N HIS A 62 -2.37 -7.85 17.36
CA HIS A 62 -1.24 -8.75 17.61
C HIS A 62 -0.10 -8.60 16.60
N VAL A 63 0.05 -7.40 16.02
CA VAL A 63 1.16 -7.14 15.09
C VAL A 63 2.42 -6.83 15.86
N PRO A 64 3.57 -7.32 15.41
CA PRO A 64 4.82 -7.21 16.16
C PRO A 64 5.62 -5.94 15.90
N PHE A 65 5.12 -5.01 15.08
CA PHE A 65 5.87 -3.80 14.78
C PHE A 65 5.47 -2.66 15.70
N VAL A 66 6.38 -1.68 15.79
CA VAL A 66 6.16 -0.46 16.57
C VAL A 66 5.91 0.69 15.59
N THR A 67 4.84 1.44 15.83
CA THR A 67 4.55 2.64 15.05
C THR A 67 5.49 3.73 15.51
N ASN A 68 6.32 4.25 14.61
CA ASN A 68 7.32 5.26 14.95
C ASN A 68 7.08 6.59 14.25
N GLU A 69 5.99 6.74 13.53
CA GLU A 69 5.65 7.99 12.87
C GLU A 69 4.14 8.09 12.74
N VAL A 70 3.60 9.19 13.27
CA VAL A 70 2.18 9.50 13.18
C VAL A 70 2.05 10.94 12.72
N SER A 71 1.31 11.16 11.64
CA SER A 71 1.14 12.52 11.12
C SER A 71 -0.27 12.74 10.63
#